data_fc65736e2d9f64996ca51ac1e5fdffeb
#
_entry.id   fc65736e2d9f64996ca51ac1e5fdffeb
#
_cell.length_a   1.000
_cell.length_b   1.000
_cell.length_c   1.000
_cell.angle_alpha   90.00
_cell.angle_beta   90.00
_cell.angle_gamma   90.00
#
_symmetry.space_group_name_H-M   'P 1'
#
loop_
_entity.id
_entity.type
_entity.pdbx_description
1 polymer ?
#
loop_
_entity_poly.entity_id
_entity_poly.type
_entity_poly.pdbx_seq_one_letter_code
_entity_poly.pdbx_strand_id
1 'polypeptide(L)'
;MEISERLTQEFKINPTYTANIIKLIDDGNTIPFIARYRKEMHGNLDDQILREFADRLTYLRNLDKRKEEVRSSITEQGKMTEEIETALAEANTLTEVEDIYRPYKQKKKTRATVALAKGLEPLADIVQAQTVASGTAEDLAKPYVNEEKGVNSVKEALDGAKDIIAERISDNAELRKKLRKIFLKQAEISTKLVEDKENAKTYEMYKDYSEPVSEIKSHRVLAINRGEAEECLKVKVEFDKAFGIRICEASVVKPGSVTTYLVEEAAADGYERLIFPSMEREIRAYLTDMASEQAIKMFEVNLRPLLMQPPLKNKIVLGYDPAYRTGCKLAVVNQQGTVLYKTCLLYTSPSPRDSTSS
;
A
#
# COMPACT_ATOMS: atom_id res chain seq x y z
N MET A 1 18.03 15.31 -5.28
CA MET A 1 18.33 14.84 -6.66
C MET A 1 17.08 15.12 -7.48
N GLU A 2 17.20 15.81 -8.58
CA GLU A 2 16.05 16.12 -9.44
C GLU A 2 15.46 14.86 -10.10
N ILE A 3 14.16 14.90 -10.42
CA ILE A 3 13.48 13.77 -11.06
C ILE A 3 14.17 13.33 -12.34
N SER A 4 14.64 14.30 -13.14
CA SER A 4 15.34 14.03 -14.41
C SER A 4 16.65 13.28 -14.22
N GLU A 5 17.43 13.65 -13.21
CA GLU A 5 18.69 12.98 -12.86
C GLU A 5 18.43 11.54 -12.39
N ARG A 6 17.40 11.37 -11.55
CA ARG A 6 17.01 10.06 -11.02
C ARG A 6 16.57 9.12 -12.13
N LEU A 7 15.71 9.58 -13.04
CA LEU A 7 15.28 8.80 -14.21
C LEU A 7 16.45 8.45 -15.13
N THR A 8 17.36 9.40 -15.34
CA THR A 8 18.59 9.19 -16.12
C THR A 8 19.41 8.03 -15.55
N GLN A 9 19.59 7.98 -14.22
CA GLN A 9 20.34 6.92 -13.55
C GLN A 9 19.60 5.59 -13.54
N GLU A 10 18.31 5.59 -13.22
CA GLU A 10 17.47 4.37 -13.11
C GLU A 10 17.36 3.65 -14.48
N PHE A 11 17.12 4.41 -15.56
CA PHE A 11 16.95 3.86 -16.90
C PHE A 11 18.25 3.81 -17.72
N LYS A 12 19.35 4.37 -17.20
CA LYS A 12 20.64 4.46 -17.91
C LYS A 12 20.53 5.12 -19.29
N ILE A 13 19.73 6.17 -19.38
CA ILE A 13 19.44 6.93 -20.60
C ILE A 13 20.28 8.20 -20.58
N ASN A 14 20.65 8.70 -21.77
CA ASN A 14 21.33 9.99 -21.89
C ASN A 14 20.46 11.12 -21.31
N PRO A 15 21.02 12.06 -20.50
CA PRO A 15 20.27 13.16 -19.90
C PRO A 15 19.45 13.98 -20.91
N THR A 16 19.96 14.18 -22.13
CA THR A 16 19.25 14.87 -23.19
C THR A 16 17.97 14.13 -23.61
N TYR A 17 18.04 12.81 -23.76
CA TYR A 17 16.88 12.01 -24.08
C TYR A 17 15.87 11.96 -22.93
N THR A 18 16.35 11.87 -21.69
CA THR A 18 15.49 11.96 -20.49
C THR A 18 14.68 13.27 -20.51
N ALA A 19 15.34 14.41 -20.70
CA ALA A 19 14.67 15.72 -20.77
C ALA A 19 13.65 15.80 -21.92
N ASN A 20 14.01 15.29 -23.10
CA ASN A 20 13.13 15.24 -24.26
C ASN A 20 11.88 14.39 -24.01
N ILE A 21 12.03 13.19 -23.42
CA ILE A 21 10.91 12.29 -23.11
C ILE A 21 9.96 12.97 -22.13
N ILE A 22 10.50 13.56 -21.05
CA ILE A 22 9.71 14.31 -20.07
C ILE A 22 8.91 15.42 -20.75
N LYS A 23 9.57 16.22 -21.59
CA LYS A 23 8.93 17.31 -22.34
C LYS A 23 7.83 16.79 -23.27
N LEU A 24 8.07 15.72 -24.01
CA LEU A 24 7.06 15.12 -24.90
C LEU A 24 5.83 14.63 -24.13
N ILE A 25 6.03 14.04 -22.96
CA ILE A 25 4.93 13.61 -22.08
C ILE A 25 4.15 14.85 -21.57
N ASP A 26 4.84 15.88 -21.15
CA ASP A 26 4.26 17.13 -20.65
C ASP A 26 3.48 17.89 -21.73
N ASP A 27 3.93 17.81 -22.98
CA ASP A 27 3.22 18.31 -24.16
C ASP A 27 1.95 17.50 -24.50
N GLY A 28 1.60 16.47 -23.70
CA GLY A 28 0.39 15.65 -23.85
C GLY A 28 0.49 14.57 -24.91
N ASN A 29 1.69 14.26 -25.40
CA ASN A 29 1.84 13.18 -26.37
C ASN A 29 1.67 11.80 -25.71
N THR A 30 0.99 10.90 -26.39
CA THR A 30 0.82 9.51 -25.93
C THR A 30 2.11 8.69 -26.13
N ILE A 31 2.38 7.73 -25.27
CA ILE A 31 3.57 6.87 -25.35
C ILE A 31 3.68 6.19 -26.72
N PRO A 32 2.61 5.61 -27.31
CA PRO A 32 2.68 5.04 -28.67
C PRO A 32 3.07 6.06 -29.76
N PHE A 33 2.65 7.33 -29.59
CA PHE A 33 3.04 8.39 -30.51
C PHE A 33 4.54 8.71 -30.38
N ILE A 34 5.04 8.84 -29.16
CA ILE A 34 6.46 9.11 -28.87
C ILE A 34 7.31 7.97 -29.45
N ALA A 35 6.98 6.72 -29.13
CA ALA A 35 7.72 5.54 -29.58
C ALA A 35 7.79 5.43 -31.11
N ARG A 36 6.71 5.80 -31.80
CA ARG A 36 6.62 5.65 -33.26
C ARG A 36 7.17 6.83 -34.05
N TYR A 37 6.92 8.05 -33.58
CA TYR A 37 7.13 9.27 -34.38
C TYR A 37 8.19 10.22 -33.84
N ARG A 38 8.83 9.92 -32.67
CA ARG A 38 9.85 10.76 -32.04
C ARG A 38 11.11 9.99 -31.67
N LYS A 39 11.47 9.00 -32.48
CA LYS A 39 12.61 8.10 -32.21
C LYS A 39 13.92 8.85 -31.99
N GLU A 40 14.15 9.91 -32.74
CA GLU A 40 15.31 10.78 -32.63
C GLU A 40 15.40 11.52 -31.29
N MET A 41 14.24 11.75 -30.62
CA MET A 41 14.15 12.47 -29.37
C MET A 41 14.42 11.60 -28.14
N HIS A 42 14.28 10.26 -28.28
CA HIS A 42 14.45 9.33 -27.19
C HIS A 42 15.48 8.20 -27.46
N GLY A 43 16.29 8.34 -28.52
CA GLY A 43 17.38 7.41 -28.78
C GLY A 43 16.94 6.00 -29.15
N ASN A 44 15.83 5.83 -29.87
CA ASN A 44 15.26 4.56 -30.27
C ASN A 44 14.89 3.59 -29.11
N LEU A 45 14.48 4.13 -27.96
CA LEU A 45 13.98 3.30 -26.86
C LEU A 45 12.73 2.54 -27.29
N ASP A 46 12.58 1.33 -26.73
CA ASP A 46 11.40 0.49 -26.90
C ASP A 46 10.15 1.14 -26.27
N ASP A 47 8.98 0.85 -26.84
CA ASP A 47 7.68 1.28 -26.32
C ASP A 47 7.47 0.86 -24.86
N GLN A 48 7.93 -0.32 -24.47
CA GLN A 48 7.83 -0.79 -23.10
C GLN A 48 8.68 0.03 -22.14
N ILE A 49 9.92 0.34 -22.50
CA ILE A 49 10.81 1.19 -21.70
C ILE A 49 10.20 2.59 -21.52
N LEU A 50 9.61 3.13 -22.59
CA LEU A 50 8.94 4.43 -22.53
C LEU A 50 7.70 4.43 -21.63
N ARG A 51 6.94 3.32 -21.56
CA ARG A 51 5.83 3.16 -20.63
C ARG A 51 6.33 3.10 -19.18
N GLU A 52 7.30 2.24 -18.91
CA GLU A 52 7.91 2.13 -17.58
C GLU A 52 8.51 3.47 -17.13
N PHE A 53 9.11 4.22 -18.05
CA PHE A 53 9.62 5.57 -17.80
C PHE A 53 8.48 6.55 -17.44
N ALA A 54 7.38 6.54 -18.19
CA ALA A 54 6.23 7.42 -17.94
C ALA A 54 5.56 7.10 -16.60
N ASP A 55 5.39 5.82 -16.28
CA ASP A 55 4.84 5.36 -15.00
C ASP A 55 5.75 5.79 -13.85
N ARG A 56 7.07 5.63 -14.02
CA ARG A 56 8.05 6.04 -13.03
C ARG A 56 8.10 7.55 -12.84
N LEU A 57 8.02 8.33 -13.91
CA LEU A 57 7.92 9.79 -13.86
C LEU A 57 6.69 10.24 -13.07
N THR A 58 5.55 9.62 -13.35
CA THR A 58 4.29 9.88 -12.63
C THR A 58 4.41 9.56 -11.15
N TYR A 59 5.01 8.42 -10.81
CA TYR A 59 5.27 8.03 -9.42
C TYR A 59 6.16 9.05 -8.70
N LEU A 60 7.27 9.47 -9.30
CA LEU A 60 8.20 10.43 -8.69
C LEU A 60 7.56 11.81 -8.49
N ARG A 61 6.75 12.26 -9.44
CA ARG A 61 5.96 13.50 -9.29
C ARG A 61 4.96 13.43 -8.15
N ASN A 62 4.26 12.30 -8.03
CA ASN A 62 3.33 12.08 -6.92
C ASN A 62 4.07 12.03 -5.58
N LEU A 63 5.26 11.42 -5.55
CA LEU A 63 6.11 11.39 -4.36
C LEU A 63 6.54 12.80 -3.94
N ASP A 64 7.04 13.61 -4.88
CA ASP A 64 7.48 14.96 -4.58
C ASP A 64 6.31 15.87 -4.18
N LYS A 65 5.18 15.75 -4.85
CA LYS A 65 3.94 16.43 -4.46
C LYS A 65 3.54 16.07 -3.03
N ARG A 66 3.60 14.77 -2.70
CA ARG A 66 3.24 14.30 -1.35
C ARG A 66 4.21 14.79 -0.29
N LYS A 67 5.51 14.84 -0.59
CA LYS A 67 6.51 15.43 0.31
C LYS A 67 6.19 16.89 0.61
N GLU A 68 5.82 17.67 -0.41
CA GLU A 68 5.49 19.09 -0.26
C GLU A 68 4.20 19.29 0.57
N GLU A 69 3.16 18.50 0.33
CA GLU A 69 1.94 18.50 1.14
C GLU A 69 2.24 18.22 2.62
N VAL A 70 3.09 17.23 2.90
CA VAL A 70 3.48 16.86 4.25
C VAL A 70 4.34 17.95 4.88
N ARG A 71 5.30 18.52 4.14
CA ARG A 71 6.13 19.65 4.57
C ARG A 71 5.27 20.83 5.00
N SER A 72 4.34 21.26 4.13
CA SER A 72 3.41 22.36 4.43
C SER A 72 2.59 22.09 5.68
N SER A 73 2.02 20.90 5.80
CA SER A 73 1.20 20.53 6.94
C SER A 73 1.97 20.52 8.27
N ILE A 74 3.22 20.04 8.29
CA ILE A 74 4.05 20.04 9.50
C ILE A 74 4.51 21.47 9.85
N THR A 75 4.83 22.28 8.82
CA THR A 75 5.22 23.68 8.99
C THR A 75 4.07 24.51 9.56
N GLU A 76 2.85 24.34 9.07
CA GLU A 76 1.64 25.00 9.58
C GLU A 76 1.38 24.66 11.05
N GLN A 77 1.76 23.46 11.50
CA GLN A 77 1.69 23.06 12.90
C GLN A 77 2.84 23.62 13.76
N GLY A 78 3.81 24.34 13.17
CA GLY A 78 4.98 24.87 13.86
C GLY A 78 5.95 23.79 14.39
N LYS A 79 5.91 22.58 13.81
CA LYS A 79 6.66 21.40 14.28
C LYS A 79 7.78 20.98 13.33
N MET A 80 8.04 21.75 12.27
CA MET A 80 9.11 21.44 11.31
C MET A 80 10.48 21.63 11.98
N THR A 81 11.34 20.62 11.88
CA THR A 81 12.74 20.64 12.32
C THR A 81 13.66 20.29 11.16
N GLU A 82 14.96 20.60 11.28
CA GLU A 82 15.97 20.26 10.28
C GLU A 82 16.07 18.73 10.06
N GLU A 83 15.88 17.95 11.11
CA GLU A 83 15.88 16.49 11.06
C GLU A 83 14.70 15.95 10.22
N ILE A 84 13.50 16.52 10.39
CA ILE A 84 12.30 16.13 9.62
C ILE A 84 12.47 16.54 8.16
N GLU A 85 13.01 17.74 7.90
CA GLU A 85 13.27 18.22 6.54
C GLU A 85 14.25 17.29 5.81
N THR A 86 15.33 16.88 6.50
CA THR A 86 16.30 15.92 5.97
C THR A 86 15.66 14.56 5.71
N ALA A 87 14.88 14.04 6.66
CA ALA A 87 14.20 12.76 6.51
C ALA A 87 13.21 12.77 5.33
N LEU A 88 12.45 13.86 5.15
CA LEU A 88 11.55 14.04 3.99
C LEU A 88 12.33 14.09 2.66
N ALA A 89 13.46 14.82 2.64
CA ALA A 89 14.31 14.90 1.45
C ALA A 89 14.83 13.52 1.04
N GLU A 90 15.29 12.72 2.00
CA GLU A 90 15.85 11.39 1.79
C GLU A 90 14.81 10.29 1.53
N ALA A 91 13.55 10.51 1.87
CA ALA A 91 12.49 9.53 1.64
C ALA A 91 12.36 9.19 0.14
N ASN A 92 12.39 7.91 -0.18
CA ASN A 92 12.36 7.38 -1.55
C ASN A 92 11.03 6.75 -1.95
N THR A 93 10.14 6.56 -0.99
CA THR A 93 8.83 5.95 -1.19
C THR A 93 7.73 6.74 -0.49
N LEU A 94 6.50 6.64 -1.03
CA LEU A 94 5.32 7.22 -0.37
C LEU A 94 5.12 6.68 1.05
N THR A 95 5.43 5.42 1.26
CA THR A 95 5.34 4.79 2.59
C THR A 95 6.29 5.44 3.61
N GLU A 96 7.52 5.76 3.20
CA GLU A 96 8.48 6.47 4.05
C GLU A 96 7.98 7.88 4.39
N VAL A 97 7.40 8.59 3.43
CA VAL A 97 6.80 9.91 3.65
C VAL A 97 5.62 9.83 4.63
N GLU A 98 4.74 8.84 4.48
CA GLU A 98 3.62 8.63 5.39
C GLU A 98 4.07 8.23 6.81
N ASP A 99 5.15 7.45 6.95
CA ASP A 99 5.72 7.13 8.26
C ASP A 99 6.28 8.38 8.96
N ILE A 100 6.97 9.27 8.22
CA ILE A 100 7.46 10.55 8.77
C ILE A 100 6.29 11.47 9.17
N TYR A 101 5.22 11.51 8.36
CA TYR A 101 4.05 12.35 8.63
C TYR A 101 3.18 11.82 9.77
N ARG A 102 3.25 10.54 10.09
CA ARG A 102 2.35 9.86 11.03
C ARG A 102 2.21 10.53 12.41
N PRO A 103 3.27 10.98 13.09
CA PRO A 103 3.16 11.69 14.36
C PRO A 103 2.41 13.03 14.27
N TYR A 104 2.41 13.66 13.09
CA TYR A 104 1.85 14.99 12.83
C TYR A 104 0.44 14.96 12.24
N LYS A 105 0.01 13.76 11.80
CA LYS A 105 -1.32 13.58 11.23
C LYS A 105 -2.40 13.78 12.29
N GLN A 106 -3.40 14.60 11.98
CA GLN A 106 -4.55 14.77 12.86
C GLN A 106 -5.23 13.41 13.10
N LYS A 107 -5.17 12.94 14.32
CA LYS A 107 -5.77 11.68 14.75
C LYS A 107 -7.17 11.94 15.31
N LYS A 108 -8.11 11.08 14.97
CA LYS A 108 -9.41 11.04 15.66
C LYS A 108 -9.18 10.63 17.13
N LYS A 109 -10.18 10.79 17.99
CA LYS A 109 -10.12 10.48 19.42
C LYS A 109 -9.50 9.10 19.69
N THR A 110 -8.21 9.08 20.06
CA THR A 110 -7.46 7.90 20.49
C THR A 110 -7.30 7.89 22.00
N ARG A 111 -6.87 6.77 22.61
CA ARG A 111 -6.56 6.73 24.05
C ARG A 111 -5.48 7.75 24.40
N ALA A 112 -4.43 7.85 23.59
CA ALA A 112 -3.36 8.82 23.79
C ALA A 112 -3.84 10.27 23.67
N THR A 113 -4.69 10.62 22.66
CA THR A 113 -5.22 11.99 22.54
C THR A 113 -6.11 12.35 23.74
N VAL A 114 -6.83 11.40 24.32
CA VAL A 114 -7.59 11.60 25.55
C VAL A 114 -6.66 11.84 26.74
N ALA A 115 -5.58 11.05 26.85
CA ALA A 115 -4.58 11.21 27.92
C ALA A 115 -3.82 12.55 27.79
N LEU A 116 -3.49 12.99 26.59
CA LEU A 116 -2.92 14.32 26.30
C LEU A 116 -3.86 15.45 26.75
N ALA A 117 -5.15 15.35 26.43
CA ALA A 117 -6.15 16.32 26.83
C ALA A 117 -6.31 16.40 28.39
N LYS A 118 -6.07 15.30 29.10
CA LYS A 118 -6.02 15.23 30.55
C LYS A 118 -4.72 15.83 31.15
N GLY A 119 -3.74 16.21 30.34
CA GLY A 119 -2.47 16.81 30.74
C GLY A 119 -1.43 15.80 31.26
N LEU A 120 -1.49 14.56 30.79
CA LEU A 120 -0.59 13.49 31.22
C LEU A 120 0.72 13.42 30.38
N GLU A 121 0.91 14.33 29.43
CA GLU A 121 2.12 14.36 28.60
C GLU A 121 3.42 14.48 29.38
N PRO A 122 3.54 15.40 30.40
CA PRO A 122 4.78 15.50 31.18
C PRO A 122 5.09 14.23 32.00
N LEU A 123 4.06 13.51 32.45
CA LEU A 123 4.25 12.22 33.12
C LEU A 123 4.78 11.18 32.12
N ALA A 124 4.22 11.13 30.92
CA ALA A 124 4.70 10.25 29.85
C ALA A 124 6.16 10.54 29.48
N ASP A 125 6.57 11.82 29.46
CA ASP A 125 7.95 12.23 29.19
C ASP A 125 8.92 11.73 30.29
N ILE A 126 8.55 11.88 31.57
CA ILE A 126 9.34 11.37 32.70
C ILE A 126 9.48 9.84 32.63
N VAL A 127 8.36 9.13 32.38
CA VAL A 127 8.34 7.68 32.28
C VAL A 127 9.20 7.21 31.09
N GLN A 128 9.07 7.84 29.93
CA GLN A 128 9.80 7.49 28.71
C GLN A 128 11.29 7.82 28.79
N ALA A 129 11.69 8.86 29.51
CA ALA A 129 13.10 9.21 29.71
C ALA A 129 13.88 8.13 30.47
N GLN A 130 13.21 7.41 31.37
CA GLN A 130 13.79 6.30 32.17
C GLN A 130 15.05 6.72 32.95
N THR A 131 15.04 7.91 33.53
CA THR A 131 16.20 8.47 34.26
C THR A 131 16.07 8.34 35.76
N VAL A 132 14.89 7.98 36.28
CA VAL A 132 14.62 7.89 37.73
C VAL A 132 15.06 6.52 38.26
N ALA A 133 16.08 6.50 39.12
CA ALA A 133 16.66 5.27 39.65
C ALA A 133 16.13 4.91 41.06
N SER A 134 15.40 5.81 41.75
CA SER A 134 14.92 5.59 43.11
C SER A 134 13.48 6.10 43.29
N GLY A 135 12.76 5.53 44.22
CA GLY A 135 11.33 5.81 44.46
C GLY A 135 10.43 4.78 43.76
N THR A 136 9.19 5.15 43.55
CA THR A 136 8.22 4.30 42.81
C THR A 136 7.59 5.08 41.66
N ALA A 137 7.11 4.36 40.66
CA ALA A 137 6.40 4.99 39.53
C ALA A 137 5.10 5.67 40.00
N GLU A 138 4.48 5.11 41.02
CA GLU A 138 3.29 5.66 41.67
C GLU A 138 3.57 7.04 42.31
N ASP A 139 4.74 7.22 42.94
CA ASP A 139 5.13 8.51 43.50
C ASP A 139 5.28 9.58 42.41
N LEU A 140 5.80 9.22 41.27
CA LEU A 140 5.89 10.12 40.11
C LEU A 140 4.51 10.51 39.54
N ALA A 141 3.54 9.62 39.66
CA ALA A 141 2.20 9.83 39.08
C ALA A 141 1.25 10.60 40.04
N LYS A 142 1.51 10.61 41.35
CA LYS A 142 0.67 11.30 42.34
C LYS A 142 0.35 12.77 41.98
N PRO A 143 1.29 13.61 41.54
CA PRO A 143 1.03 15.01 41.20
C PRO A 143 0.09 15.19 40.00
N TYR A 144 -0.12 14.17 39.21
CA TYR A 144 -0.95 14.18 37.98
C TYR A 144 -2.36 13.67 38.19
N VAL A 145 -2.71 13.24 39.43
CA VAL A 145 -4.09 12.92 39.79
C VAL A 145 -4.87 14.22 39.93
N ASN A 146 -5.90 14.38 39.10
CA ASN A 146 -6.75 15.56 39.06
C ASN A 146 -8.16 15.16 38.59
N GLU A 147 -9.11 15.20 39.53
CA GLU A 147 -10.52 14.83 39.30
C GLU A 147 -11.19 15.78 38.28
N GLU A 148 -10.86 17.08 38.29
CA GLU A 148 -11.41 18.05 37.33
C GLU A 148 -11.02 17.74 35.89
N LYS A 149 -9.84 17.13 35.69
CA LYS A 149 -9.36 16.67 34.40
C LYS A 149 -9.74 15.21 34.08
N GLY A 150 -10.49 14.57 34.98
CA GLY A 150 -10.94 13.20 34.86
C GLY A 150 -9.82 12.17 35.04
N VAL A 151 -8.83 12.46 35.91
CA VAL A 151 -7.80 11.52 36.38
C VAL A 151 -8.05 11.26 37.86
N ASN A 152 -8.75 10.16 38.16
CA ASN A 152 -9.25 9.90 39.53
C ASN A 152 -8.28 9.07 40.37
N SER A 153 -7.27 8.47 39.77
CA SER A 153 -6.32 7.61 40.47
C SER A 153 -4.93 7.66 39.86
N VAL A 154 -3.93 7.28 40.67
CA VAL A 154 -2.53 7.08 40.24
C VAL A 154 -2.45 6.06 39.09
N LYS A 155 -3.26 5.01 39.18
CA LYS A 155 -3.33 3.98 38.13
C LYS A 155 -3.80 4.58 36.79
N GLU A 156 -4.86 5.39 36.78
CA GLU A 156 -5.35 6.07 35.59
C GLU A 156 -4.30 7.02 34.98
N ALA A 157 -3.52 7.72 35.84
CA ALA A 157 -2.43 8.56 35.37
C ALA A 157 -1.33 7.75 34.67
N LEU A 158 -0.91 6.63 35.28
CA LEU A 158 0.09 5.73 34.67
C LEU A 158 -0.43 5.06 33.40
N ASP A 159 -1.68 4.60 33.39
CA ASP A 159 -2.28 4.01 32.18
C ASP A 159 -2.37 5.03 31.03
N GLY A 160 -2.73 6.29 31.34
CA GLY A 160 -2.72 7.35 30.34
C GLY A 160 -1.31 7.68 29.82
N ALA A 161 -0.31 7.69 30.70
CA ALA A 161 1.09 7.87 30.28
C ALA A 161 1.56 6.72 29.38
N LYS A 162 1.22 5.46 29.71
CA LYS A 162 1.51 4.30 28.84
C LYS A 162 0.82 4.41 27.49
N ASP A 163 -0.43 4.86 27.41
CA ASP A 163 -1.14 5.05 26.15
C ASP A 163 -0.45 6.08 25.25
N ILE A 164 0.07 7.17 25.81
CA ILE A 164 0.86 8.18 25.09
C ILE A 164 2.17 7.55 24.56
N ILE A 165 2.89 6.84 25.42
CA ILE A 165 4.16 6.19 25.03
C ILE A 165 3.94 5.12 23.96
N ALA A 166 2.90 4.29 24.07
CA ALA A 166 2.54 3.27 23.08
C ALA A 166 2.26 3.90 21.70
N GLU A 167 1.57 5.05 21.67
CA GLU A 167 1.33 5.76 20.41
C GLU A 167 2.61 6.34 19.82
N ARG A 168 3.49 6.95 20.64
CA ARG A 168 4.79 7.45 20.21
C ARG A 168 5.67 6.34 19.63
N ILE A 169 5.70 5.15 20.26
CA ILE A 169 6.42 3.97 19.74
C ILE A 169 5.83 3.55 18.39
N SER A 170 4.51 3.49 18.29
CA SER A 170 3.81 3.15 17.06
C SER A 170 4.08 4.12 15.90
N ASP A 171 4.35 5.38 16.21
CA ASP A 171 4.59 6.44 15.22
C ASP A 171 6.07 6.59 14.84
N ASN A 172 6.96 5.82 15.46
CA ASN A 172 8.39 5.87 15.15
C ASN A 172 8.67 5.31 13.74
N ALA A 173 9.07 6.18 12.81
CA ALA A 173 9.30 5.86 11.41
C ALA A 173 10.39 4.81 11.20
N GLU A 174 11.52 4.91 11.95
CA GLU A 174 12.63 3.97 11.84
C GLU A 174 12.26 2.57 12.34
N LEU A 175 11.51 2.51 13.46
CA LEU A 175 11.00 1.24 13.98
C LEU A 175 10.05 0.59 12.97
N ARG A 176 9.14 1.37 12.39
CA ARG A 176 8.21 0.88 11.36
C ARG A 176 8.94 0.37 10.13
N LYS A 177 9.92 1.11 9.64
CA LYS A 177 10.77 0.72 8.50
C LYS A 177 11.49 -0.61 8.78
N LYS A 178 12.04 -0.76 9.99
CA LYS A 178 12.70 -2.00 10.44
C LYS A 178 11.72 -3.16 10.50
N LEU A 179 10.58 -2.98 11.16
CA LEU A 179 9.54 -4.02 11.30
C LEU A 179 9.01 -4.45 9.92
N ARG A 180 8.70 -3.52 9.03
CA ARG A 180 8.23 -3.81 7.66
C ARG A 180 9.19 -4.74 6.92
N LYS A 181 10.50 -4.45 6.98
CA LYS A 181 11.53 -5.32 6.36
C LYS A 181 11.53 -6.73 6.94
N ILE A 182 11.35 -6.83 8.26
CA ILE A 182 11.34 -8.13 8.95
C ILE A 182 10.06 -8.89 8.62
N PHE A 183 8.89 -8.24 8.63
CA PHE A 183 7.62 -8.85 8.26
C PHE A 183 7.63 -9.39 6.82
N LEU A 184 8.09 -8.61 5.85
CA LEU A 184 8.20 -9.06 4.46
C LEU A 184 9.07 -10.30 4.31
N LYS A 185 10.03 -10.52 5.22
CA LYS A 185 10.96 -11.64 5.14
C LYS A 185 10.50 -12.86 5.96
N GLN A 186 9.82 -12.65 7.08
CA GLN A 186 9.59 -13.69 8.09
C GLN A 186 8.11 -13.93 8.42
N ALA A 187 7.20 -13.04 8.02
CA ALA A 187 5.79 -13.26 8.24
C ALA A 187 5.23 -14.30 7.28
N GLU A 188 4.15 -14.93 7.68
CA GLU A 188 3.39 -15.91 6.90
C GLU A 188 1.98 -15.38 6.65
N ILE A 189 1.42 -15.69 5.50
CA ILE A 189 -0.01 -15.53 5.26
C ILE A 189 -0.69 -16.85 5.57
N SER A 190 -1.71 -16.82 6.43
CA SER A 190 -2.49 -18.00 6.79
C SER A 190 -3.94 -17.85 6.39
N THR A 191 -4.59 -18.94 6.02
CA THR A 191 -5.99 -18.95 5.66
C THR A 191 -6.73 -20.08 6.37
N LYS A 192 -8.01 -19.84 6.69
CA LYS A 192 -8.93 -20.87 7.22
C LYS A 192 -10.22 -20.85 6.41
N LEU A 193 -10.65 -22.03 5.98
CA LEU A 193 -11.88 -22.19 5.24
C LEU A 193 -13.11 -21.98 6.15
N VAL A 194 -14.12 -21.29 5.62
CA VAL A 194 -15.45 -21.15 6.22
C VAL A 194 -16.36 -22.16 5.52
N GLU A 195 -16.57 -23.32 6.14
CA GLU A 195 -17.22 -24.49 5.49
C GLU A 195 -18.70 -24.26 5.15
N ASP A 196 -19.38 -23.36 5.86
CA ASP A 196 -20.82 -23.11 5.71
C ASP A 196 -21.20 -22.28 4.46
N LYS A 197 -20.22 -21.94 3.61
CA LYS A 197 -20.45 -21.12 2.41
C LYS A 197 -20.65 -21.99 1.16
N GLU A 198 -21.56 -21.59 0.28
CA GLU A 198 -21.91 -22.31 -0.94
C GLU A 198 -20.68 -22.59 -1.85
N ASN A 199 -19.78 -21.60 -1.96
CA ASN A 199 -18.58 -21.69 -2.79
C ASN A 199 -17.34 -22.23 -2.04
N ALA A 200 -17.47 -22.72 -0.79
CA ALA A 200 -16.34 -23.15 0.02
C ALA A 200 -15.46 -24.22 -0.68
N LYS A 201 -16.08 -25.15 -1.41
CA LYS A 201 -15.37 -26.22 -2.15
C LYS A 201 -14.36 -25.68 -3.17
N THR A 202 -14.60 -24.51 -3.75
CA THR A 202 -13.67 -23.87 -4.72
C THR A 202 -12.34 -23.49 -4.06
N TYR A 203 -12.38 -23.27 -2.75
CA TYR A 203 -11.23 -22.82 -1.95
C TYR A 203 -10.67 -23.91 -1.03
N GLU A 204 -11.03 -25.19 -1.24
CA GLU A 204 -10.61 -26.33 -0.41
C GLU A 204 -9.08 -26.43 -0.28
N MET A 205 -8.34 -26.11 -1.33
CA MET A 205 -6.86 -26.12 -1.30
C MET A 205 -6.25 -25.04 -0.39
N TYR A 206 -7.04 -24.07 0.07
CA TYR A 206 -6.65 -23.05 1.02
C TYR A 206 -7.24 -23.29 2.44
N LYS A 207 -7.76 -24.49 2.71
CA LYS A 207 -8.15 -24.91 4.06
C LYS A 207 -6.89 -25.12 4.89
N ASP A 208 -6.79 -24.41 6.02
CA ASP A 208 -5.61 -24.46 6.91
C ASP A 208 -4.27 -24.30 6.17
N TYR A 209 -4.24 -23.38 5.20
CA TYR A 209 -3.06 -23.11 4.40
C TYR A 209 -2.19 -22.03 5.06
N SER A 210 -0.86 -22.18 4.99
CA SER A 210 0.13 -21.16 5.36
C SER A 210 1.29 -21.14 4.39
N GLU A 211 1.78 -19.92 4.05
CA GLU A 211 2.95 -19.75 3.18
C GLU A 211 3.70 -18.46 3.58
N PRO A 212 5.05 -18.46 3.54
CA PRO A 212 5.84 -17.24 3.80
C PRO A 212 5.47 -16.11 2.83
N VAL A 213 5.34 -14.90 3.36
CA VAL A 213 5.07 -13.68 2.58
C VAL A 213 6.11 -13.47 1.48
N SER A 214 7.39 -13.84 1.74
CA SER A 214 8.49 -13.71 0.80
C SER A 214 8.44 -14.68 -0.39
N GLU A 215 7.63 -15.75 -0.32
CA GLU A 215 7.61 -16.84 -1.31
C GLU A 215 6.30 -16.97 -2.05
N ILE A 216 5.22 -16.44 -1.48
CA ILE A 216 3.86 -16.59 -2.02
C ILE A 216 3.76 -16.06 -3.46
N LYS A 217 3.14 -16.85 -4.33
CA LYS A 217 2.97 -16.51 -5.75
C LYS A 217 1.71 -15.67 -5.98
N SER A 218 1.79 -14.77 -6.96
CA SER A 218 0.73 -13.82 -7.29
C SER A 218 -0.64 -14.46 -7.51
N HIS A 219 -0.73 -15.58 -8.21
CA HIS A 219 -2.00 -16.27 -8.44
C HIS A 219 -2.63 -16.79 -7.16
N ARG A 220 -1.82 -17.17 -6.16
CA ARG A 220 -2.32 -17.60 -4.83
C ARG A 220 -2.84 -16.41 -4.04
N VAL A 221 -2.10 -15.29 -4.05
CA VAL A 221 -2.55 -14.04 -3.40
C VAL A 221 -3.91 -13.61 -3.96
N LEU A 222 -4.07 -13.61 -5.28
CA LEU A 222 -5.34 -13.24 -5.92
C LEU A 222 -6.47 -14.23 -5.61
N ALA A 223 -6.17 -15.53 -5.55
CA ALA A 223 -7.15 -16.55 -5.18
C ALA A 223 -7.59 -16.41 -3.72
N ILE A 224 -6.65 -16.17 -2.79
CA ILE A 224 -6.90 -15.93 -1.38
C ILE A 224 -7.74 -14.66 -1.18
N ASN A 225 -7.39 -13.56 -1.87
CA ASN A 225 -8.16 -12.32 -1.81
C ASN A 225 -9.59 -12.49 -2.32
N ARG A 226 -9.78 -13.29 -3.39
CA ARG A 226 -11.13 -13.62 -3.88
C ARG A 226 -11.91 -14.45 -2.86
N GLY A 227 -11.29 -15.49 -2.29
CA GLY A 227 -11.92 -16.32 -1.27
C GLY A 227 -12.31 -15.53 -0.02
N GLU A 228 -11.52 -14.53 0.36
CA GLU A 228 -11.83 -13.60 1.44
C GLU A 228 -13.01 -12.67 1.07
N ALA A 229 -13.01 -12.11 -0.14
CA ALA A 229 -14.10 -11.26 -0.64
C ALA A 229 -15.43 -12.01 -0.77
N GLU A 230 -15.40 -13.31 -1.08
CA GLU A 230 -16.56 -14.21 -1.10
C GLU A 230 -16.90 -14.76 0.29
N GLU A 231 -16.20 -14.30 1.34
CA GLU A 231 -16.35 -14.76 2.73
C GLU A 231 -16.13 -16.28 2.94
N CYS A 232 -15.50 -16.94 1.97
CA CYS A 232 -15.16 -18.37 2.03
C CYS A 232 -13.85 -18.62 2.79
N LEU A 233 -12.98 -17.62 2.88
CA LEU A 233 -11.71 -17.70 3.59
C LEU A 233 -11.61 -16.60 4.67
N LYS A 234 -11.03 -16.97 5.81
CA LYS A 234 -10.52 -16.03 6.81
C LYS A 234 -9.02 -15.94 6.63
N VAL A 235 -8.50 -14.75 6.34
CA VAL A 235 -7.10 -14.53 6.01
C VAL A 235 -6.44 -13.72 7.11
N LYS A 236 -5.22 -14.13 7.50
CA LYS A 236 -4.40 -13.42 8.50
C LYS A 236 -2.95 -13.40 8.07
N VAL A 237 -2.24 -12.40 8.55
CA VAL A 237 -0.77 -12.41 8.53
C VAL A 237 -0.30 -12.85 9.90
N GLU A 238 0.49 -13.91 9.95
CA GLU A 238 1.05 -14.45 11.18
C GLU A 238 2.52 -14.03 11.32
N PHE A 239 2.90 -13.69 12.54
CA PHE A 239 4.26 -13.33 12.91
C PHE A 239 4.48 -13.63 14.38
N ASP A 240 5.71 -14.01 14.76
CA ASP A 240 6.05 -14.24 16.17
C ASP A 240 5.84 -12.98 17.00
N LYS A 241 4.78 -13.00 17.80
CA LYS A 241 4.37 -11.88 18.66
C LYS A 241 5.46 -11.50 19.66
N ALA A 242 6.09 -12.50 20.29
CA ALA A 242 7.12 -12.23 21.28
C ALA A 242 8.37 -11.61 20.63
N PHE A 243 8.71 -12.02 19.41
CA PHE A 243 9.80 -11.43 18.66
C PHE A 243 9.47 -9.98 18.25
N GLY A 244 8.24 -9.71 17.80
CA GLY A 244 7.79 -8.36 17.47
C GLY A 244 7.86 -7.40 18.67
N ILE A 245 7.40 -7.83 19.84
CA ILE A 245 7.49 -7.06 21.08
C ILE A 245 8.95 -6.77 21.43
N ARG A 246 9.84 -7.78 21.40
CA ARG A 246 11.27 -7.58 21.69
C ARG A 246 11.92 -6.55 20.75
N ILE A 247 11.51 -6.47 19.49
CA ILE A 247 12.03 -5.45 18.56
C ILE A 247 11.60 -4.05 19.01
N CYS A 248 10.34 -3.90 19.47
CA CYS A 248 9.83 -2.64 19.99
C CYS A 248 10.55 -2.26 21.29
N GLU A 249 10.66 -3.17 22.24
CA GLU A 249 11.39 -2.98 23.51
C GLU A 249 12.84 -2.56 23.26
N ALA A 250 13.55 -3.27 22.38
CA ALA A 250 14.94 -2.95 22.05
C ALA A 250 15.15 -1.54 21.46
N SER A 251 14.10 -0.89 20.99
CA SER A 251 14.17 0.47 20.44
C SER A 251 13.96 1.57 21.49
N VAL A 252 13.32 1.25 22.63
CA VAL A 252 12.87 2.27 23.59
C VAL A 252 13.21 1.98 25.04
N VAL A 253 13.44 0.72 25.42
CA VAL A 253 13.68 0.33 26.81
C VAL A 253 15.12 0.61 27.21
N LYS A 254 15.28 1.27 28.36
CA LYS A 254 16.56 1.53 29.02
C LYS A 254 16.53 0.88 30.40
N PRO A 255 17.51 0.01 30.73
CA PRO A 255 17.53 -0.67 32.03
C PRO A 255 17.87 0.29 33.18
N GLY A 256 17.42 -0.06 34.39
CA GLY A 256 17.86 0.58 35.63
C GLY A 256 17.00 1.73 36.16
N SER A 257 15.84 1.99 35.55
CA SER A 257 14.88 2.96 36.04
C SER A 257 13.69 2.28 36.73
N VAL A 258 13.08 2.95 37.69
CA VAL A 258 11.82 2.52 38.34
C VAL A 258 10.64 2.54 37.35
N THR A 259 10.78 3.20 36.21
CA THR A 259 9.76 3.30 35.15
C THR A 259 9.96 2.35 33.98
N THR A 260 11.05 1.56 33.98
CA THR A 260 11.41 0.67 32.86
C THR A 260 10.26 -0.27 32.51
N TYR A 261 9.64 -0.93 33.51
CA TYR A 261 8.53 -1.86 33.29
C TYR A 261 7.31 -1.22 32.61
N LEU A 262 7.03 0.06 32.89
CA LEU A 262 5.93 0.80 32.25
C LEU A 262 6.21 1.02 30.74
N VAL A 263 7.47 1.24 30.37
CA VAL A 263 7.86 1.39 28.97
C VAL A 263 7.82 0.04 28.26
N GLU A 264 8.17 -1.06 28.93
CA GLU A 264 8.01 -2.43 28.43
C GLU A 264 6.53 -2.76 28.18
N GLU A 265 5.64 -2.48 29.14
CA GLU A 265 4.20 -2.64 28.98
C GLU A 265 3.65 -1.77 27.83
N ALA A 266 4.09 -0.52 27.73
CA ALA A 266 3.69 0.38 26.65
C ALA A 266 4.18 -0.10 25.28
N ALA A 267 5.39 -0.69 25.20
CA ALA A 267 5.92 -1.25 23.97
C ALA A 267 5.12 -2.49 23.52
N ALA A 268 4.75 -3.35 24.46
CA ALA A 268 3.92 -4.52 24.19
C ALA A 268 2.50 -4.10 23.72
N ASP A 269 1.82 -3.18 24.42
CA ASP A 269 0.51 -2.66 24.00
C ASP A 269 0.60 -1.93 22.65
N GLY A 270 1.61 -1.11 22.45
CA GLY A 270 1.87 -0.40 21.19
C GLY A 270 2.06 -1.36 20.02
N TYR A 271 2.80 -2.44 20.23
CA TYR A 271 2.95 -3.48 19.21
C TYR A 271 1.62 -4.17 18.91
N GLU A 272 0.95 -4.72 19.92
CA GLU A 272 -0.24 -5.54 19.72
C GLU A 272 -1.43 -4.76 19.17
N ARG A 273 -1.68 -3.59 19.73
CA ARG A 273 -2.87 -2.79 19.42
C ARG A 273 -2.71 -1.87 18.22
N LEU A 274 -1.50 -1.36 17.97
CA LEU A 274 -1.28 -0.29 16.98
C LEU A 274 -0.39 -0.76 15.82
N ILE A 275 0.78 -1.36 16.12
CA ILE A 275 1.78 -1.67 15.09
C ILE A 275 1.36 -2.91 14.31
N PHE A 276 1.12 -4.04 14.97
CA PHE A 276 0.83 -5.30 14.31
C PHE A 276 -0.38 -5.22 13.35
N PRO A 277 -1.56 -4.67 13.75
CA PRO A 277 -2.69 -4.55 12.83
C PRO A 277 -2.44 -3.60 11.66
N SER A 278 -1.55 -2.63 11.84
CA SER A 278 -1.12 -1.72 10.77
C SER A 278 -0.18 -2.42 9.80
N MET A 279 0.80 -3.18 10.30
CA MET A 279 1.73 -3.98 9.48
C MET A 279 0.98 -5.06 8.70
N GLU A 280 0.03 -5.75 9.30
CA GLU A 280 -0.81 -6.72 8.62
C GLU A 280 -1.50 -6.11 7.40
N ARG A 281 -2.15 -4.94 7.55
CA ARG A 281 -2.78 -4.25 6.43
C ARG A 281 -1.78 -3.81 5.36
N GLU A 282 -0.60 -3.32 5.75
CA GLU A 282 0.46 -2.91 4.83
C GLU A 282 0.99 -4.09 4.02
N ILE A 283 1.23 -5.23 4.67
CA ILE A 283 1.69 -6.46 4.01
C ILE A 283 0.62 -6.99 3.05
N ARG A 284 -0.64 -7.00 3.46
CA ARG A 284 -1.76 -7.43 2.61
C ARG A 284 -1.90 -6.53 1.37
N ALA A 285 -1.81 -5.22 1.55
CA ALA A 285 -1.82 -4.26 0.43
C ALA A 285 -0.63 -4.49 -0.51
N TYR A 286 0.58 -4.60 0.03
CA TYR A 286 1.79 -4.87 -0.76
C TYR A 286 1.66 -6.14 -1.60
N LEU A 287 1.19 -7.25 -1.00
CA LEU A 287 0.99 -8.52 -1.71
C LEU A 287 -0.06 -8.38 -2.82
N THR A 288 -1.14 -7.65 -2.56
CA THR A 288 -2.21 -7.43 -3.54
C THR A 288 -1.72 -6.60 -4.72
N ASP A 289 -0.98 -5.52 -4.48
CA ASP A 289 -0.42 -4.66 -5.52
C ASP A 289 0.57 -5.44 -6.39
N MET A 290 1.53 -6.14 -5.76
CA MET A 290 2.50 -6.99 -6.45
C MET A 290 1.81 -8.06 -7.31
N ALA A 291 0.78 -8.72 -6.76
CA ALA A 291 0.08 -9.78 -7.46
C ALA A 291 -0.74 -9.24 -8.63
N SER A 292 -1.35 -8.08 -8.49
CA SER A 292 -2.13 -7.42 -9.53
C SER A 292 -1.24 -6.97 -10.70
N GLU A 293 -0.09 -6.36 -10.41
CA GLU A 293 0.87 -5.98 -11.46
C GLU A 293 1.35 -7.18 -12.27
N GLN A 294 1.70 -8.29 -11.59
CA GLN A 294 2.14 -9.49 -12.28
C GLN A 294 1.02 -10.14 -13.10
N ALA A 295 -0.22 -10.11 -12.61
CA ALA A 295 -1.36 -10.64 -13.34
C ALA A 295 -1.66 -9.81 -14.61
N ILE A 296 -1.56 -8.48 -14.53
CA ILE A 296 -1.74 -7.59 -15.68
C ILE A 296 -0.66 -7.87 -16.74
N LYS A 297 0.61 -7.98 -16.33
CA LYS A 297 1.71 -8.33 -17.24
C LYS A 297 1.50 -9.68 -17.90
N MET A 298 1.06 -10.68 -17.14
CA MET A 298 0.77 -12.01 -17.69
C MET A 298 -0.42 -11.98 -18.66
N PHE A 299 -1.45 -11.20 -18.36
CA PHE A 299 -2.59 -11.00 -19.25
C PHE A 299 -2.14 -10.35 -20.58
N GLU A 300 -1.29 -9.33 -20.53
CA GLU A 300 -0.72 -8.67 -21.71
C GLU A 300 0.05 -9.69 -22.59
N VAL A 301 0.93 -10.49 -21.99
CA VAL A 301 1.71 -11.53 -22.67
C VAL A 301 0.80 -12.55 -23.36
N ASN A 302 -0.29 -12.94 -22.71
CA ASN A 302 -1.24 -13.91 -23.26
C ASN A 302 -2.17 -13.30 -24.32
N LEU A 303 -2.52 -12.03 -24.18
CA LEU A 303 -3.40 -11.33 -25.13
C LEU A 303 -2.71 -11.09 -26.48
N ARG A 304 -1.42 -10.76 -26.46
CA ARG A 304 -0.67 -10.45 -27.69
C ARG A 304 -0.72 -11.54 -28.76
N PRO A 305 -0.46 -12.83 -28.47
CA PRO A 305 -0.58 -13.91 -29.46
C PRO A 305 -2.01 -14.07 -29.98
N LEU A 306 -3.03 -13.82 -29.15
CA LEU A 306 -4.42 -13.88 -29.59
C LEU A 306 -4.74 -12.78 -30.60
N LEU A 307 -4.28 -11.56 -30.36
CA LEU A 307 -4.46 -10.42 -31.26
C LEU A 307 -3.62 -10.54 -32.54
N MET A 308 -2.48 -11.23 -32.47
CA MET A 308 -1.56 -11.43 -33.60
C MET A 308 -1.82 -12.72 -34.36
N GLN A 309 -2.93 -13.40 -34.12
CA GLN A 309 -3.29 -14.58 -34.88
C GLN A 309 -3.40 -14.23 -36.38
N PRO A 310 -2.85 -15.08 -37.29
CA PRO A 310 -2.94 -14.85 -38.72
C PRO A 310 -4.39 -14.87 -39.15
N PRO A 311 -4.77 -14.02 -40.13
CA PRO A 311 -6.13 -14.01 -40.64
C PRO A 311 -6.50 -15.35 -41.27
N LEU A 312 -7.78 -15.71 -41.20
CA LEU A 312 -8.31 -16.88 -41.84
C LEU A 312 -8.11 -16.78 -43.39
N LYS A 313 -7.24 -17.61 -43.93
CA LYS A 313 -6.96 -17.63 -45.39
C LYS A 313 -8.05 -18.37 -46.12
N ASN A 314 -8.38 -17.89 -47.33
CA ASN A 314 -9.29 -18.55 -48.28
C ASN A 314 -10.70 -18.81 -47.69
N LYS A 315 -11.19 -17.96 -46.82
CA LYS A 315 -12.55 -18.06 -46.27
C LYS A 315 -13.29 -16.75 -46.48
N ILE A 316 -14.62 -16.87 -46.62
CA ILE A 316 -15.52 -15.75 -46.42
C ILE A 316 -15.83 -15.67 -44.92
N VAL A 317 -15.62 -14.53 -44.31
CA VAL A 317 -15.74 -14.36 -42.88
C VAL A 317 -16.86 -13.35 -42.56
N LEU A 318 -17.77 -13.71 -41.65
CA LEU A 318 -18.72 -12.81 -41.06
C LEU A 318 -18.14 -12.29 -39.76
N GLY A 319 -17.80 -11.02 -39.75
CA GLY A 319 -17.46 -10.30 -38.51
C GLY A 319 -18.75 -9.87 -37.80
N TYR A 320 -18.83 -10.15 -36.50
CA TYR A 320 -19.96 -9.84 -35.64
C TYR A 320 -19.45 -9.08 -34.41
N ASP A 321 -19.89 -7.83 -34.26
CA ASP A 321 -19.56 -6.96 -33.13
C ASP A 321 -20.84 -6.68 -32.33
N PRO A 322 -21.07 -7.38 -31.21
CA PRO A 322 -22.26 -7.23 -30.41
C PRO A 322 -22.24 -5.91 -29.61
N ALA A 323 -23.33 -5.16 -29.65
CA ALA A 323 -23.48 -3.95 -28.86
C ALA A 323 -24.86 -3.88 -28.20
N TYR A 324 -24.90 -3.73 -26.90
CA TYR A 324 -26.15 -3.73 -26.10
C TYR A 324 -27.13 -2.61 -26.44
N ARG A 325 -26.63 -1.42 -26.79
CA ARG A 325 -27.50 -0.22 -26.97
C ARG A 325 -27.80 0.10 -28.42
N THR A 326 -26.91 -0.23 -29.34
CA THR A 326 -26.95 0.23 -30.73
C THR A 326 -27.22 -0.89 -31.74
N GLY A 327 -27.46 -2.11 -31.25
CA GLY A 327 -27.56 -3.30 -32.10
C GLY A 327 -26.17 -3.85 -32.51
N CYS A 328 -26.18 -5.02 -33.11
CA CYS A 328 -24.95 -5.71 -33.53
C CYS A 328 -24.51 -5.23 -34.92
N LYS A 329 -23.23 -4.86 -35.05
CA LYS A 329 -22.64 -4.54 -36.34
C LYS A 329 -22.15 -5.82 -37.02
N LEU A 330 -22.50 -5.99 -38.29
CA LEU A 330 -22.14 -7.13 -39.08
C LEU A 330 -21.36 -6.69 -40.31
N ALA A 331 -20.28 -7.40 -40.62
CA ALA A 331 -19.53 -7.21 -41.87
C ALA A 331 -19.13 -8.56 -42.47
N VAL A 332 -19.36 -8.72 -43.73
CA VAL A 332 -18.91 -9.90 -44.49
C VAL A 332 -17.70 -9.49 -45.32
N VAL A 333 -16.59 -10.25 -45.20
CA VAL A 333 -15.36 -10.00 -45.93
C VAL A 333 -15.02 -11.23 -46.79
N ASN A 334 -14.45 -10.98 -47.97
CA ASN A 334 -13.98 -12.05 -48.86
C ASN A 334 -12.60 -12.58 -48.42
N GLN A 335 -12.07 -13.50 -49.21
CA GLN A 335 -10.75 -14.12 -48.98
C GLN A 335 -9.59 -13.15 -48.97
N GLN A 336 -9.72 -11.98 -49.60
CA GLN A 336 -8.72 -10.91 -49.67
C GLN A 336 -8.90 -9.84 -48.60
N GLY A 337 -9.91 -9.99 -47.71
CA GLY A 337 -10.23 -8.99 -46.69
C GLY A 337 -11.09 -7.83 -47.19
N THR A 338 -11.56 -7.85 -48.42
CA THR A 338 -12.46 -6.83 -48.97
C THR A 338 -13.86 -6.99 -48.38
N VAL A 339 -14.44 -5.89 -47.92
CA VAL A 339 -15.81 -5.89 -47.37
C VAL A 339 -16.81 -6.07 -48.48
N LEU A 340 -17.53 -7.18 -48.45
CA LEU A 340 -18.59 -7.51 -49.42
C LEU A 340 -19.94 -6.90 -49.00
N TYR A 341 -20.23 -6.92 -47.72
CA TYR A 341 -21.48 -6.42 -47.16
C TYR A 341 -21.31 -5.95 -45.75
N LYS A 342 -22.04 -4.90 -45.34
CA LYS A 342 -22.10 -4.42 -43.97
C LYS A 342 -23.55 -4.07 -43.59
N THR A 343 -23.96 -4.43 -42.40
CA THR A 343 -25.28 -4.10 -41.85
C THR A 343 -25.23 -3.98 -40.34
N CYS A 344 -26.32 -3.48 -39.76
CA CYS A 344 -26.51 -3.47 -38.32
C CYS A 344 -27.79 -4.28 -38.01
N LEU A 345 -27.63 -5.30 -37.16
CA LEU A 345 -28.79 -6.03 -36.63
C LEU A 345 -29.33 -5.27 -35.43
N LEU A 346 -30.43 -4.57 -35.62
CA LEU A 346 -31.12 -3.89 -34.53
C LEU A 346 -31.98 -4.92 -33.78
N TYR A 347 -31.98 -4.86 -32.47
CA TYR A 347 -32.84 -5.70 -31.64
C TYR A 347 -34.31 -5.25 -31.82
N THR A 348 -35.07 -5.94 -32.63
CA THR A 348 -36.52 -5.76 -32.79
C THR A 348 -37.31 -6.82 -32.04
N SER A 349 -36.65 -7.84 -31.49
CA SER A 349 -37.24 -8.91 -30.67
C SER A 349 -36.23 -9.34 -29.60
N PRO A 350 -36.67 -9.69 -28.38
CA PRO A 350 -35.78 -10.18 -27.36
C PRO A 350 -35.07 -11.46 -27.83
N SER A 351 -33.76 -11.50 -27.67
CA SER A 351 -32.96 -12.71 -27.91
C SER A 351 -33.40 -13.81 -26.92
N PRO A 352 -33.36 -15.10 -27.31
CA PRO A 352 -33.59 -16.20 -26.36
C PRO A 352 -32.72 -16.15 -25.08
N ARG A 353 -31.60 -15.42 -25.10
CA ARG A 353 -30.77 -15.16 -23.90
C ARG A 353 -31.37 -14.08 -22.99
N ASP A 354 -32.16 -13.17 -23.50
CA ASP A 354 -32.78 -12.10 -22.69
C ASP A 354 -33.99 -12.62 -21.89
N SER A 355 -34.50 -13.81 -22.21
CA SER A 355 -35.61 -14.46 -21.51
C SER A 355 -35.15 -15.31 -20.29
N THR A 356 -33.83 -15.47 -20.04
CA THR A 356 -33.33 -16.28 -18.94
C THR A 356 -32.75 -15.46 -17.79
N SER A 357 -32.85 -14.13 -17.83
CA SER A 357 -32.43 -13.21 -16.77
C SER A 357 -33.61 -12.45 -16.17
N SER A 358 -34.63 -13.17 -15.67
CA SER A 358 -35.67 -12.66 -14.79
C SER A 358 -35.78 -13.55 -13.56
#